data_e35d436ca0fac23af1a6875e74173d3f
#
_entry.id   e35d436ca0fac23af1a6875e74173d3f
#
_cell.length_a   1.000
_cell.length_b   1.000
_cell.length_c   1.000
_cell.angle_alpha   90.00
_cell.angle_beta   90.00
_cell.angle_gamma   90.00
#
_symmetry.space_group_name_H-M   'P 1'
#
loop_
_entity.id
_entity.type
_entity.pdbx_description
1 polymer ?
#
loop_
_entity_poly.entity_id
_entity_poly.type
_entity_poly.pdbx_seq_one_letter_code
_entity_poly.pdbx_strand_id
1 'polypeptide(L)'
;GTNVCPRITLNFRDQWPGMQGEFLSYSASYDQHFDKLAGGIGVIFFGDRAGQGTFNTYSASFMYSFKLKVSRKFNMRFALSAGYYQTTLNWDKLTFGDMIDPKYGFIWNTNEQRPSDLTKGQFDCSAGFLGYTKNFYFGVAAHHLVPMYVGFITDTYRVPVKWTAHVGGNFDLKRKSKKETSFGDISISPNIIYQHQLEAHYLHEGFYLNFYPFTVGLWLRHSFDNIDAVIFTCGIQHEMIRVGYSYDITASKLSGHTQGSHEVSLQFLLPCPRKVRHIKDLKCPTY
;
A
#
# COMPACT_ATOMS: atom_id res chain seq x y z
N GLY A 1 -10.41 -6.99 4.42
CA GLY A 1 -11.51 -7.34 4.89
C GLY A 1 -12.24 -6.91 6.13
N THR A 2 -12.21 -5.65 6.59
CA THR A 2 -13.12 -5.17 7.65
C THR A 2 -14.48 -4.77 7.08
N ASN A 3 -14.58 -4.48 5.79
CA ASN A 3 -15.84 -4.19 5.13
C ASN A 3 -16.66 -5.48 4.96
N VAL A 4 -17.97 -5.34 5.15
CA VAL A 4 -18.94 -6.42 4.96
C VAL A 4 -19.29 -6.57 3.48
N CYS A 5 -19.38 -5.45 2.77
CA CYS A 5 -19.73 -5.42 1.35
C CYS A 5 -18.50 -5.67 0.47
N PRO A 6 -18.66 -6.28 -0.69
CA PRO A 6 -17.58 -6.44 -1.65
C PRO A 6 -17.00 -5.09 -2.06
N ARG A 7 -15.69 -5.04 -2.26
CA ARG A 7 -14.97 -3.83 -2.59
C ARG A 7 -13.91 -4.11 -3.64
N ILE A 8 -13.81 -3.21 -4.62
CA ILE A 8 -12.71 -3.17 -5.59
C ILE A 8 -11.93 -1.88 -5.30
N THR A 9 -10.62 -1.97 -5.25
CA THR A 9 -9.75 -0.79 -5.09
C THR A 9 -8.66 -0.83 -6.16
N LEU A 10 -8.46 0.31 -6.83
CA LEU A 10 -7.41 0.54 -7.80
C LEU A 10 -6.55 1.68 -7.31
N ASN A 11 -5.23 1.52 -7.36
CA ASN A 11 -4.28 2.57 -7.04
C ASN A 11 -3.26 2.71 -8.16
N PHE A 12 -2.86 3.94 -8.41
CA PHE A 12 -1.78 4.29 -9.32
C PHE A 12 -0.91 5.35 -8.66
N ARG A 13 0.40 5.14 -8.64
CA ARG A 13 1.38 6.06 -8.08
C ARG A 13 2.50 6.31 -9.08
N ASP A 14 2.76 7.59 -9.31
CA ASP A 14 3.91 8.09 -10.04
C ASP A 14 4.84 8.79 -9.04
N GLN A 15 6.00 8.18 -8.81
CA GLN A 15 6.96 8.68 -7.84
C GLN A 15 8.12 9.35 -8.58
N TRP A 16 8.33 10.63 -8.25
CA TRP A 16 9.41 11.45 -8.76
C TRP A 16 9.41 11.65 -10.29
N PRO A 17 8.31 12.13 -10.87
CA PRO A 17 8.20 12.31 -12.32
C PRO A 17 9.23 13.29 -12.90
N GLY A 18 9.87 14.13 -12.06
CA GLY A 18 10.95 15.04 -12.48
C GLY A 18 12.32 14.39 -12.63
N MET A 19 12.50 13.14 -12.20
CA MET A 19 13.77 12.42 -12.29
C MET A 19 13.84 11.59 -13.56
N GLN A 20 15.06 11.43 -14.12
CA GLN A 20 15.28 10.42 -15.15
C GLN A 20 15.18 9.03 -14.52
N GLY A 21 14.17 8.27 -14.91
CA GLY A 21 13.90 6.95 -14.35
C GLY A 21 12.57 6.93 -13.60
N GLU A 22 11.48 6.78 -14.34
CA GLU A 22 10.13 6.67 -13.79
C GLU A 22 10.02 5.54 -12.76
N PHE A 23 9.36 5.83 -11.64
CA PHE A 23 8.96 4.85 -10.63
C PHE A 23 7.45 4.81 -10.59
N LEU A 24 6.88 3.85 -11.30
CA LEU A 24 5.44 3.69 -11.44
C LEU A 24 4.98 2.46 -10.68
N SER A 25 4.04 2.65 -9.74
CA SER A 25 3.41 1.54 -9.03
C SER A 25 1.91 1.55 -9.28
N TYR A 26 1.34 0.38 -9.45
CA TYR A 26 -0.10 0.21 -9.60
C TYR A 26 -0.59 -1.04 -8.89
N SER A 27 -1.79 -0.97 -8.37
CA SER A 27 -2.42 -2.13 -7.73
C SER A 27 -3.90 -2.19 -8.01
N ALA A 28 -4.40 -3.43 -8.02
CA ALA A 28 -5.81 -3.74 -8.09
C ALA A 28 -6.15 -4.78 -7.01
N SER A 29 -7.17 -4.53 -6.21
CA SER A 29 -7.58 -5.47 -5.18
C SER A 29 -9.09 -5.65 -5.14
N TYR A 30 -9.50 -6.86 -4.74
CA TYR A 30 -10.88 -7.21 -4.44
C TYR A 30 -10.93 -7.84 -3.05
N ASP A 31 -11.89 -7.45 -2.23
CA ASP A 31 -12.11 -8.08 -0.94
C ASP A 31 -13.61 -8.19 -0.61
N GLN A 32 -13.97 -9.29 0.06
CA GLN A 32 -15.34 -9.55 0.49
C GLN A 32 -15.36 -10.36 1.78
N HIS A 33 -16.32 -10.08 2.64
CA HIS A 33 -16.63 -10.89 3.84
C HIS A 33 -17.62 -12.00 3.51
N PHE A 34 -17.37 -13.18 4.08
CA PHE A 34 -18.26 -14.35 3.98
C PHE A 34 -18.59 -14.86 5.38
N ASP A 35 -19.86 -14.80 5.78
CA ASP A 35 -20.30 -15.27 7.10
C ASP A 35 -20.04 -16.76 7.29
N LYS A 36 -20.18 -17.58 6.23
CA LYS A 36 -19.92 -19.03 6.26
C LYS A 36 -18.47 -19.38 6.56
N LEU A 37 -17.53 -18.51 6.18
CA LEU A 37 -16.10 -18.69 6.43
C LEU A 37 -15.65 -18.01 7.72
N ALA A 38 -16.57 -17.41 8.49
CA ALA A 38 -16.25 -16.59 9.67
C ALA A 38 -15.17 -15.54 9.40
N GLY A 39 -15.07 -15.06 8.18
CA GLY A 39 -13.97 -14.22 7.76
C GLY A 39 -14.17 -13.56 6.40
N GLY A 40 -13.10 -12.98 5.87
CA GLY A 40 -13.07 -12.36 4.56
C GLY A 40 -12.00 -12.99 3.69
N ILE A 41 -12.24 -12.98 2.39
CA ILE A 41 -11.23 -13.29 1.38
C ILE A 41 -10.89 -12.04 0.60
N GLY A 42 -9.69 -12.00 0.06
CA GLY A 42 -9.22 -10.93 -0.81
C GLY A 42 -8.19 -11.43 -1.80
N VAL A 43 -8.08 -10.70 -2.91
CA VAL A 43 -7.04 -10.88 -3.91
C VAL A 43 -6.44 -9.53 -4.18
N ILE A 44 -5.13 -9.46 -4.35
CA ILE A 44 -4.41 -8.25 -4.76
C ILE A 44 -3.45 -8.58 -5.88
N PHE A 45 -3.43 -7.72 -6.88
CA PHE A 45 -2.41 -7.65 -7.91
C PHE A 45 -1.63 -6.36 -7.72
N PHE A 46 -0.32 -6.44 -7.78
CA PHE A 46 0.58 -5.30 -7.65
C PHE A 46 1.63 -5.37 -8.76
N GLY A 47 1.93 -4.22 -9.33
CA GLY A 47 3.00 -4.03 -10.28
C GLY A 47 3.78 -2.78 -9.95
N ASP A 48 5.10 -2.89 -10.05
CA ASP A 48 6.04 -1.81 -9.84
C ASP A 48 7.06 -1.78 -10.96
N ARG A 49 7.33 -0.59 -11.49
CA ARG A 49 8.29 -0.36 -12.57
C ARG A 49 9.29 0.69 -12.11
N ALA A 50 10.56 0.31 -12.05
CA ALA A 50 11.64 1.19 -11.65
C ALA A 50 12.62 1.41 -12.81
N GLY A 51 13.21 2.60 -12.90
CA GLY A 51 14.26 2.92 -13.85
C GLY A 51 13.79 2.84 -15.31
N GLN A 52 12.70 3.51 -15.70
CA GLN A 52 12.10 3.43 -17.05
C GLN A 52 11.69 2.00 -17.45
N GLY A 53 11.34 1.18 -16.48
CA GLY A 53 11.00 -0.22 -16.69
C GLY A 53 12.20 -1.13 -16.91
N THR A 54 13.37 -0.73 -16.43
CA THR A 54 14.57 -1.57 -16.37
C THR A 54 14.39 -2.70 -15.38
N PHE A 55 13.82 -2.39 -14.22
CA PHE A 55 13.47 -3.36 -13.19
C PHE A 55 11.95 -3.36 -12.95
N ASN A 56 11.31 -4.49 -13.13
CA ASN A 56 9.87 -4.63 -12.96
C ASN A 56 9.57 -5.71 -11.94
N THR A 57 8.62 -5.42 -11.06
CA THR A 57 8.11 -6.35 -10.05
C THR A 57 6.62 -6.54 -10.24
N TYR A 58 6.17 -7.77 -10.26
CA TYR A 58 4.76 -8.13 -10.29
C TYR A 58 4.45 -9.10 -9.17
N SER A 59 3.33 -8.93 -8.52
CA SER A 59 2.85 -9.90 -7.55
C SER A 59 1.35 -10.10 -7.62
N ALA A 60 0.93 -11.31 -7.32
CA ALA A 60 -0.47 -11.69 -7.18
C ALA A 60 -0.62 -12.49 -5.89
N SER A 61 -1.47 -12.04 -4.98
CA SER A 61 -1.64 -12.67 -3.67
C SER A 61 -3.10 -12.89 -3.34
N PHE A 62 -3.39 -14.05 -2.77
CA PHE A 62 -4.67 -14.40 -2.17
C PHE A 62 -4.57 -14.25 -0.65
N MET A 63 -5.60 -13.68 -0.04
CA MET A 63 -5.65 -13.43 1.40
C MET A 63 -6.91 -14.02 2.01
N TYR A 64 -6.75 -14.66 3.17
CA TYR A 64 -7.85 -15.05 4.03
C TYR A 64 -7.72 -14.37 5.39
N SER A 65 -8.81 -13.82 5.90
CA SER A 65 -8.86 -13.12 7.18
C SER A 65 -9.95 -13.70 8.07
N PHE A 66 -9.55 -14.43 9.09
CA PHE A 66 -10.46 -14.99 10.11
C PHE A 66 -10.87 -13.92 11.12
N LYS A 67 -12.17 -13.81 11.43
CA LYS A 67 -12.73 -12.87 12.41
C LYS A 67 -13.02 -13.59 13.72
N LEU A 68 -12.36 -13.18 14.80
CA LEU A 68 -12.61 -13.62 16.16
C LEU A 68 -13.32 -12.52 16.95
N LYS A 69 -14.52 -12.80 17.42
CA LYS A 69 -15.26 -11.91 18.30
C LYS A 69 -14.87 -12.19 19.75
N VAL A 70 -14.02 -11.34 20.33
CA VAL A 70 -13.55 -11.51 21.72
C VAL A 70 -14.57 -11.00 22.73
N SER A 71 -15.17 -9.84 22.47
CA SER A 71 -16.21 -9.27 23.32
C SER A 71 -17.25 -8.49 22.49
N ARG A 72 -18.26 -7.92 23.18
CA ARG A 72 -19.26 -7.07 22.51
C ARG A 72 -18.68 -5.79 21.90
N LYS A 73 -17.51 -5.34 22.37
CA LYS A 73 -16.88 -4.08 21.95
C LYS A 73 -15.54 -4.27 21.24
N PHE A 74 -14.93 -5.48 21.33
CA PHE A 74 -13.60 -5.76 20.80
C PHE A 74 -13.63 -6.99 19.89
N ASN A 75 -13.09 -6.85 18.70
CA ASN A 75 -12.92 -7.89 17.71
C ASN A 75 -11.46 -8.00 17.30
N MET A 76 -11.05 -9.18 16.91
CA MET A 76 -9.72 -9.48 16.37
C MET A 76 -9.86 -10.09 14.99
N ARG A 77 -8.86 -9.86 14.14
CA ARG A 77 -8.71 -10.54 12.85
C ARG A 77 -7.31 -11.06 12.72
N PHE A 78 -7.19 -12.27 12.25
CA PHE A 78 -5.95 -12.91 11.87
C PHE A 78 -6.00 -13.12 10.37
N ALA A 79 -4.95 -12.71 9.67
CA ALA A 79 -4.90 -12.81 8.22
C ALA A 79 -3.64 -13.56 7.78
N LEU A 80 -3.81 -14.41 6.79
CA LEU A 80 -2.72 -15.05 6.07
C LEU A 80 -2.85 -14.68 4.60
N SER A 81 -1.73 -14.45 3.96
CA SER A 81 -1.62 -14.19 2.54
C SER A 81 -0.61 -15.13 1.93
N ALA A 82 -0.92 -15.64 0.76
CA ALA A 82 -0.03 -16.44 -0.05
C ALA A 82 -0.11 -15.98 -1.49
N GLY A 83 1.02 -15.88 -2.16
CA GLY A 83 1.07 -15.35 -3.51
C GLY A 83 2.33 -15.69 -4.26
N TYR A 84 2.36 -15.22 -5.49
CA TYR A 84 3.49 -15.31 -6.38
C TYR A 84 4.08 -13.93 -6.61
N TYR A 85 5.40 -13.84 -6.52
CA TYR A 85 6.19 -12.63 -6.66
C TYR A 85 7.18 -12.84 -7.79
N GLN A 86 7.19 -11.97 -8.78
CA GLN A 86 8.06 -12.06 -9.95
C GLN A 86 8.81 -10.76 -10.15
N THR A 87 10.11 -10.87 -10.35
CA THR A 87 10.98 -9.76 -10.77
C THR A 87 11.52 -10.01 -12.16
N THR A 88 11.60 -8.96 -12.96
CA THR A 88 12.14 -9.01 -14.33
C THR A 88 13.09 -7.86 -14.54
N LEU A 89 14.27 -8.17 -15.04
CA LEU A 89 15.29 -7.22 -15.41
C LEU A 89 15.32 -7.07 -16.94
N ASN A 90 15.16 -5.85 -17.44
CA ASN A 90 15.37 -5.56 -18.85
C ASN A 90 16.83 -5.17 -19.08
N TRP A 91 17.64 -6.14 -19.45
CA TRP A 91 19.09 -5.98 -19.67
C TRP A 91 19.40 -4.91 -20.74
N ASP A 92 18.61 -4.86 -21.80
CA ASP A 92 18.88 -3.99 -22.95
C ASP A 92 18.64 -2.49 -22.64
N LYS A 93 18.03 -2.19 -21.48
CA LYS A 93 17.86 -0.83 -20.96
C LYS A 93 18.93 -0.42 -19.96
N LEU A 94 19.80 -1.34 -19.56
CA LEU A 94 20.90 -1.02 -18.66
C LEU A 94 22.02 -0.29 -19.39
N THR A 95 22.61 0.66 -18.70
CA THR A 95 23.81 1.37 -19.14
C THR A 95 24.94 1.10 -18.18
N PHE A 96 26.08 0.69 -18.72
CA PHE A 96 27.27 0.31 -17.96
C PHE A 96 28.38 1.33 -18.18
N GLY A 97 29.30 1.43 -17.22
CA GLY A 97 30.41 2.39 -17.26
C GLY A 97 31.37 2.17 -18.44
N ASP A 98 31.53 0.93 -18.91
CA ASP A 98 32.34 0.56 -20.06
C ASP A 98 31.74 0.98 -21.42
N MET A 99 30.47 1.37 -21.44
CA MET A 99 29.79 1.90 -22.64
C MET A 99 30.07 3.38 -22.88
N ILE A 100 30.67 4.08 -21.91
CA ILE A 100 30.85 5.54 -21.95
C ILE A 100 32.17 5.92 -22.58
N ASP A 101 32.11 6.67 -23.68
CA ASP A 101 33.25 7.41 -24.19
C ASP A 101 33.30 8.80 -23.55
N PRO A 102 34.46 9.28 -23.05
CA PRO A 102 34.57 10.60 -22.39
C PRO A 102 34.17 11.78 -23.24
N LYS A 103 34.21 11.64 -24.58
CA LYS A 103 33.89 12.70 -25.53
C LYS A 103 32.54 12.52 -26.21
N TYR A 104 32.15 11.30 -26.50
CA TYR A 104 30.98 10.97 -27.32
C TYR A 104 29.81 10.32 -26.56
N GLY A 105 29.96 10.07 -25.25
CA GLY A 105 28.91 9.47 -24.42
C GLY A 105 28.79 7.97 -24.63
N PHE A 106 27.58 7.41 -24.57
CA PHE A 106 27.31 5.97 -24.65
C PHE A 106 27.38 5.48 -26.10
N ILE A 107 28.56 5.05 -26.55
CA ILE A 107 28.81 4.60 -27.93
C ILE A 107 29.36 3.16 -28.02
N TRP A 108 29.86 2.62 -26.92
CA TRP A 108 30.42 1.27 -26.88
C TRP A 108 29.40 0.24 -26.45
N ASN A 109 29.57 -1.02 -26.90
CA ASN A 109 28.85 -2.15 -26.35
C ASN A 109 29.51 -2.60 -25.04
N THR A 110 28.69 -3.01 -24.07
CA THR A 110 29.20 -3.52 -22.80
C THR A 110 29.87 -4.89 -22.94
N ASN A 111 30.91 -5.11 -22.17
CA ASN A 111 31.56 -6.42 -22.00
C ASN A 111 30.98 -7.16 -20.78
N GLU A 112 30.00 -6.56 -20.05
CA GLU A 112 29.38 -7.20 -18.90
C GLU A 112 28.58 -8.45 -19.32
N GLN A 113 28.68 -9.49 -18.52
CA GLN A 113 28.02 -10.76 -18.80
C GLN A 113 26.52 -10.65 -18.52
N ARG A 114 25.74 -10.88 -19.57
CA ARG A 114 24.28 -10.95 -19.45
C ARG A 114 23.90 -12.19 -18.62
N PRO A 115 23.09 -12.03 -17.53
CA PRO A 115 22.56 -13.17 -16.78
C PRO A 115 21.75 -14.10 -17.68
N SER A 116 21.81 -15.40 -17.42
CA SER A 116 21.04 -16.41 -18.15
C SER A 116 19.54 -16.23 -17.95
N ASP A 117 19.15 -15.89 -16.72
CA ASP A 117 17.77 -15.69 -16.33
C ASP A 117 17.51 -14.23 -15.96
N LEU A 118 16.68 -13.57 -16.77
CA LEU A 118 16.25 -12.18 -16.57
C LEU A 118 14.90 -12.08 -15.86
N THR A 119 14.30 -13.20 -15.49
CA THR A 119 13.02 -13.26 -14.79
C THR A 119 13.10 -14.26 -13.66
N LYS A 120 12.84 -13.81 -12.44
CA LYS A 120 12.79 -14.66 -11.25
C LYS A 120 11.40 -14.61 -10.64
N GLY A 121 10.81 -15.79 -10.46
CA GLY A 121 9.51 -15.95 -9.85
C GLY A 121 9.60 -16.80 -8.59
N GLN A 122 8.94 -16.36 -7.51
CA GLN A 122 9.02 -17.00 -6.22
C GLN A 122 7.67 -16.94 -5.49
N PHE A 123 7.49 -17.86 -4.57
CA PHE A 123 6.33 -17.88 -3.68
C PHE A 123 6.58 -16.96 -2.49
N ASP A 124 5.56 -16.16 -2.13
CA ASP A 124 5.60 -15.26 -0.98
C ASP A 124 4.45 -15.52 -0.04
N CYS A 125 4.72 -15.41 1.26
CA CYS A 125 3.73 -15.51 2.32
C CYS A 125 3.81 -14.32 3.25
N SER A 126 2.64 -13.91 3.73
CA SER A 126 2.53 -12.85 4.74
C SER A 126 1.50 -13.24 5.80
N ALA A 127 1.69 -12.74 7.02
CA ALA A 127 0.75 -12.92 8.12
C ALA A 127 0.45 -11.57 8.77
N GLY A 128 -0.75 -11.42 9.30
CA GLY A 128 -1.16 -10.18 9.95
C GLY A 128 -2.20 -10.39 11.03
N PHE A 129 -2.21 -9.45 11.95
CA PHE A 129 -3.14 -9.36 13.06
C PHE A 129 -3.73 -7.95 13.13
N LEU A 130 -5.03 -7.86 13.41
CA LEU A 130 -5.74 -6.60 13.59
C LEU A 130 -6.70 -6.72 14.77
N GLY A 131 -6.50 -5.89 15.79
CA GLY A 131 -7.44 -5.68 16.88
C GLY A 131 -8.22 -4.38 16.67
N TYR A 132 -9.53 -4.39 16.88
CA TYR A 132 -10.33 -3.18 16.70
C TYR A 132 -11.54 -3.12 17.60
N THR A 133 -11.88 -1.89 17.96
CA THR A 133 -13.09 -1.50 18.69
C THR A 133 -13.97 -0.63 17.79
N LYS A 134 -14.94 0.08 18.36
CA LYS A 134 -15.73 1.07 17.61
C LYS A 134 -14.92 2.28 17.14
N ASN A 135 -13.94 2.72 17.95
CA ASN A 135 -13.24 3.99 17.75
C ASN A 135 -11.73 3.81 17.54
N PHE A 136 -11.14 2.69 17.95
CA PHE A 136 -9.70 2.45 17.89
C PHE A 136 -9.40 1.15 17.17
N TYR A 137 -8.28 1.10 16.50
CA TYR A 137 -7.73 -0.10 15.91
C TYR A 137 -6.21 -0.10 15.99
N PHE A 138 -5.63 -1.28 16.02
CA PHE A 138 -4.19 -1.50 15.93
C PHE A 138 -3.93 -2.82 15.23
N GLY A 139 -2.81 -2.90 14.57
CA GLY A 139 -2.45 -4.12 13.85
C GLY A 139 -0.97 -4.23 13.62
N VAL A 140 -0.53 -5.46 13.36
CA VAL A 140 0.83 -5.81 12.99
C VAL A 140 0.76 -6.79 11.83
N ALA A 141 1.66 -6.63 10.87
CA ALA A 141 1.81 -7.55 9.75
C ALA A 141 3.30 -7.82 9.48
N ALA A 142 3.59 -9.04 9.06
CA ALA A 142 4.89 -9.47 8.59
C ALA A 142 4.75 -9.95 7.15
N HIS A 143 5.54 -9.37 6.25
CA HIS A 143 5.56 -9.69 4.83
C HIS A 143 6.88 -10.37 4.48
N HIS A 144 6.89 -11.14 3.39
CA HIS A 144 8.06 -11.87 2.91
C HIS A 144 8.58 -12.86 3.96
N LEU A 145 7.66 -13.68 4.52
CA LEU A 145 7.99 -14.69 5.53
C LEU A 145 8.76 -15.88 4.94
N VAL A 146 8.55 -16.16 3.67
CA VAL A 146 9.31 -17.17 2.93
C VAL A 146 10.58 -16.51 2.36
N PRO A 147 11.76 -17.13 2.50
CA PRO A 147 12.98 -16.61 1.90
C PRO A 147 12.86 -16.47 0.38
N MET A 148 13.03 -15.25 -0.12
CA MET A 148 13.04 -14.95 -1.54
C MET A 148 14.40 -14.39 -1.94
N TYR A 149 14.92 -14.84 -3.09
CA TYR A 149 16.22 -14.41 -3.61
C TYR A 149 16.02 -13.63 -4.91
N VAL A 150 16.42 -12.37 -4.95
CA VAL A 150 16.17 -11.44 -6.08
C VAL A 150 17.45 -11.10 -6.88
N GLY A 151 18.60 -11.67 -6.55
CA GLY A 151 19.83 -11.47 -7.30
C GLY A 151 19.77 -12.12 -8.68
N PHE A 152 20.13 -11.42 -9.77
CA PHE A 152 20.18 -11.96 -11.13
C PHE A 152 21.53 -12.58 -11.47
N ILE A 153 22.61 -12.16 -10.82
CA ILE A 153 23.98 -12.68 -11.04
C ILE A 153 24.31 -13.71 -9.98
N THR A 154 23.97 -13.42 -8.73
CA THR A 154 24.20 -14.33 -7.60
C THR A 154 22.92 -14.42 -6.76
N ASP A 155 22.55 -15.65 -6.33
CA ASP A 155 21.37 -15.86 -5.47
C ASP A 155 21.65 -15.50 -3.99
N THR A 156 22.52 -14.54 -3.73
CA THR A 156 22.96 -14.18 -2.38
C THR A 156 22.08 -13.13 -1.73
N TYR A 157 21.36 -12.30 -2.51
CA TYR A 157 20.52 -11.26 -1.94
C TYR A 157 19.12 -11.80 -1.60
N ARG A 158 18.90 -11.97 -0.30
CA ARG A 158 17.60 -12.37 0.25
C ARG A 158 16.75 -11.14 0.57
N VAL A 159 15.50 -11.15 0.14
CA VAL A 159 14.52 -10.13 0.55
C VAL A 159 14.24 -10.28 2.05
N PRO A 160 14.54 -9.27 2.87
CA PRO A 160 14.30 -9.35 4.31
C PRO A 160 12.81 -9.25 4.63
N VAL A 161 12.42 -9.82 5.77
CA VAL A 161 11.05 -9.69 6.30
C VAL A 161 10.74 -8.22 6.54
N LYS A 162 9.60 -7.76 6.01
CA LYS A 162 9.09 -6.42 6.25
C LYS A 162 8.03 -6.47 7.35
N TRP A 163 8.26 -5.73 8.41
CA TRP A 163 7.32 -5.54 9.51
C TRP A 163 6.54 -4.25 9.31
N THR A 164 5.24 -4.30 9.56
CA THR A 164 4.37 -3.12 9.55
C THR A 164 3.52 -3.15 10.80
N ALA A 165 3.55 -2.09 11.60
CA ALA A 165 2.65 -1.89 12.72
C ALA A 165 1.84 -0.62 12.49
N HIS A 166 0.57 -0.63 12.86
CA HIS A 166 -0.25 0.57 12.77
C HIS A 166 -1.22 0.69 13.94
N VAL A 167 -1.52 1.91 14.29
CA VAL A 167 -2.52 2.28 15.29
C VAL A 167 -3.28 3.49 14.78
N GLY A 168 -4.57 3.52 15.04
CA GLY A 168 -5.39 4.67 14.66
C GLY A 168 -6.73 4.69 15.36
N GLY A 169 -7.44 5.76 15.13
CA GLY A 169 -8.77 5.97 15.68
C GLY A 169 -9.69 6.70 14.72
N ASN A 170 -10.99 6.68 15.01
CA ASN A 170 -11.99 7.49 14.34
C ASN A 170 -12.93 8.08 15.37
N PHE A 171 -12.97 9.41 15.43
CA PHE A 171 -13.72 10.17 16.42
C PHE A 171 -14.75 11.04 15.72
N ASP A 172 -16.03 10.76 15.97
CA ASP A 172 -17.13 11.57 15.47
C ASP A 172 -17.15 12.92 16.22
N LEU A 173 -16.89 14.03 15.54
CA LEU A 173 -16.98 15.40 16.07
C LEU A 173 -18.42 15.95 15.95
N LYS A 174 -19.05 15.70 14.81
CA LYS A 174 -20.44 16.08 14.55
C LYS A 174 -21.12 15.00 13.72
N ARG A 175 -22.22 14.47 14.20
CA ARG A 175 -22.96 13.41 13.53
C ARG A 175 -24.47 13.63 13.63
N LYS A 176 -25.14 13.71 12.47
CA LYS A 176 -26.58 13.89 12.37
C LYS A 176 -27.37 12.61 12.59
N SER A 177 -26.82 11.46 12.13
CA SER A 177 -27.46 10.16 12.25
C SER A 177 -26.50 9.10 12.81
N LYS A 178 -27.01 8.23 13.69
CA LYS A 178 -26.23 7.08 14.22
C LYS A 178 -26.16 5.90 13.25
N LYS A 179 -27.00 5.85 12.23
CA LYS A 179 -27.12 4.69 11.32
C LYS A 179 -26.37 4.87 10.02
N GLU A 180 -26.42 6.06 9.45
CA GLU A 180 -25.87 6.36 8.14
C GLU A 180 -25.00 7.61 8.18
N THR A 181 -23.95 7.65 7.34
CA THR A 181 -23.15 8.85 7.13
C THR A 181 -23.97 9.83 6.30
N SER A 182 -24.15 11.04 6.81
CA SER A 182 -24.99 12.05 6.20
C SER A 182 -24.18 13.30 5.85
N PHE A 183 -24.67 14.05 4.89
CA PHE A 183 -24.06 15.33 4.51
C PHE A 183 -23.88 16.26 5.71
N GLY A 184 -22.62 16.70 5.91
CA GLY A 184 -22.22 17.56 7.03
C GLY A 184 -21.88 16.80 8.32
N ASP A 185 -21.75 15.47 8.29
CA ASP A 185 -21.10 14.72 9.35
C ASP A 185 -19.60 15.00 9.33
N ILE A 186 -19.02 15.20 10.52
CA ILE A 186 -17.60 15.52 10.68
C ILE A 186 -16.96 14.48 11.61
N SER A 187 -15.83 13.91 11.18
CA SER A 187 -15.00 13.04 12.02
C SER A 187 -13.51 13.30 11.78
N ILE A 188 -12.70 13.02 12.79
CA ILE A 188 -11.24 13.06 12.70
C ILE A 188 -10.69 11.66 12.93
N SER A 189 -9.70 11.29 12.13
CA SER A 189 -9.06 9.98 12.18
C SER A 189 -7.54 10.12 12.26
N PRO A 190 -6.95 10.23 13.47
CA PRO A 190 -5.51 10.17 13.64
C PRO A 190 -4.98 8.75 13.44
N ASN A 191 -3.79 8.64 12.84
CA ASN A 191 -3.16 7.38 12.50
C ASN A 191 -1.65 7.46 12.61
N ILE A 192 -1.03 6.36 13.01
CA ILE A 192 0.40 6.15 13.00
C ILE A 192 0.68 4.80 12.34
N ILE A 193 1.65 4.77 11.43
CA ILE A 193 2.12 3.55 10.75
C ILE A 193 3.64 3.50 10.89
N TYR A 194 4.14 2.40 11.44
CA TYR A 194 5.56 2.10 11.51
C TYR A 194 5.90 0.97 10.57
N GLN A 195 6.94 1.13 9.78
CA GLN A 195 7.47 0.11 8.86
C GLN A 195 8.96 -0.10 9.13
N HIS A 196 9.35 -1.36 9.13
CA HIS A 196 10.75 -1.76 9.31
C HIS A 196 11.09 -2.87 8.33
N GLN A 197 12.17 -2.68 7.59
CA GLN A 197 12.72 -3.69 6.70
C GLN A 197 14.23 -3.51 6.59
N LEU A 198 14.98 -4.54 6.95
CA LEU A 198 16.44 -4.48 7.09
C LEU A 198 16.85 -3.35 8.06
N GLU A 199 17.61 -2.37 7.61
CA GLU A 199 18.02 -1.19 8.40
C GLU A 199 17.08 0.01 8.17
N ALA A 200 16.11 -0.10 7.26
CA ALA A 200 15.21 0.98 6.96
C ALA A 200 14.04 1.02 7.95
N HIS A 201 13.86 2.17 8.58
CA HIS A 201 12.78 2.46 9.51
C HIS A 201 11.99 3.68 9.03
N TYR A 202 10.70 3.51 8.81
CA TYR A 202 9.82 4.61 8.43
C TYR A 202 8.68 4.75 9.42
N LEU A 203 8.46 5.96 9.87
CA LEU A 203 7.28 6.34 10.64
C LEU A 203 6.42 7.28 9.80
N HIS A 204 5.16 6.92 9.64
CA HIS A 204 4.15 7.75 9.01
C HIS A 204 3.14 8.13 10.08
N GLU A 205 2.98 9.40 10.32
CA GLU A 205 2.00 9.91 11.27
C GLU A 205 1.14 10.98 10.61
N GLY A 206 -0.12 10.96 10.91
CA GLY A 206 -1.04 11.90 10.28
C GLY A 206 -2.47 11.73 10.71
N PHE A 207 -3.33 12.49 10.09
CA PHE A 207 -4.76 12.43 10.34
C PHE A 207 -5.56 12.70 9.07
N TYR A 208 -6.79 12.19 9.07
CA TYR A 208 -7.84 12.57 8.12
C TYR A 208 -8.91 13.36 8.83
N LEU A 209 -9.35 14.42 8.21
CA LEU A 209 -10.56 15.16 8.54
C LEU A 209 -11.64 14.83 7.49
N ASN A 210 -12.67 14.12 7.93
CA ASN A 210 -13.76 13.71 7.08
C ASN A 210 -14.94 14.65 7.32
N PHE A 211 -15.40 15.32 6.30
CA PHE A 211 -16.65 16.07 6.26
C PHE A 211 -17.43 15.64 5.02
N TYR A 212 -18.24 14.61 5.24
CA TYR A 212 -18.94 13.92 4.17
C TYR A 212 -19.65 14.89 3.21
N PRO A 213 -19.41 14.77 1.88
CA PRO A 213 -18.74 13.68 1.16
C PRO A 213 -17.23 13.83 0.98
N PHE A 214 -16.62 14.88 1.50
CA PHE A 214 -15.20 15.17 1.32
C PHE A 214 -14.35 14.60 2.44
N THR A 215 -13.09 14.35 2.12
CA THR A 215 -12.02 13.99 3.06
C THR A 215 -10.77 14.75 2.70
N VAL A 216 -10.07 15.26 3.71
CA VAL A 216 -8.71 15.79 3.57
C VAL A 216 -7.82 15.16 4.61
N GLY A 217 -6.55 15.02 4.30
CA GLY A 217 -5.57 14.44 5.22
C GLY A 217 -4.22 15.13 5.10
N LEU A 218 -3.51 15.10 6.20
CA LEU A 218 -2.14 15.56 6.31
C LEU A 218 -1.32 14.49 6.99
N TRP A 219 -0.19 14.12 6.38
CA TRP A 219 0.71 13.10 6.90
C TRP A 219 2.15 13.58 6.83
N LEU A 220 2.93 13.12 7.77
CA LEU A 220 4.37 13.26 7.81
C LEU A 220 4.99 11.87 7.68
N ARG A 221 5.94 11.72 6.76
CA ARG A 221 6.78 10.52 6.65
C ARG A 221 8.20 10.89 7.01
N HIS A 222 8.77 10.17 7.94
CA HIS A 222 10.15 10.35 8.34
C HIS A 222 10.82 9.02 8.69
N SER A 223 12.12 8.94 8.49
CA SER A 223 13.01 7.97 9.11
C SER A 223 13.49 8.53 10.45
N PHE A 224 14.21 7.74 11.25
CA PHE A 224 14.78 8.26 12.51
C PHE A 224 15.80 9.39 12.28
N ASP A 225 16.42 9.45 11.11
CA ASP A 225 17.48 10.40 10.81
C ASP A 225 17.00 11.64 10.06
N ASN A 226 15.93 11.54 9.26
CA ASN A 226 15.50 12.62 8.37
C ASN A 226 13.97 12.62 8.15
N ILE A 227 13.43 13.83 7.96
CA ILE A 227 12.11 14.01 7.39
C ILE A 227 12.18 13.67 5.90
N ASP A 228 11.35 12.74 5.44
CA ASP A 228 11.34 12.25 4.07
C ASP A 228 10.31 12.99 3.22
N ALA A 229 9.06 13.08 3.69
CA ALA A 229 8.01 13.76 2.95
C ALA A 229 6.88 14.28 3.85
N VAL A 230 6.24 15.35 3.38
CA VAL A 230 4.92 15.81 3.84
C VAL A 230 3.91 15.43 2.78
N ILE A 231 2.82 14.77 3.16
CA ILE A 231 1.83 14.21 2.24
C ILE A 231 0.49 14.88 2.48
N PHE A 232 -0.06 15.48 1.43
CA PHE A 232 -1.42 16.01 1.41
C PHE A 232 -2.33 15.04 0.68
N THR A 233 -3.48 14.75 1.28
CA THR A 233 -4.49 13.89 0.65
C THR A 233 -5.82 14.63 0.55
N CYS A 234 -6.54 14.39 -0.52
CA CYS A 234 -7.92 14.81 -0.66
C CYS A 234 -8.75 13.71 -1.32
N GLY A 235 -10.01 13.64 -1.00
CA GLY A 235 -10.89 12.63 -1.55
C GLY A 235 -12.35 13.03 -1.50
N ILE A 236 -13.13 12.37 -2.34
CA ILE A 236 -14.57 12.49 -2.40
C ILE A 236 -15.21 11.11 -2.41
N GLN A 237 -16.29 10.98 -1.65
CA GLN A 237 -17.11 9.77 -1.66
C GLN A 237 -18.52 10.14 -2.15
N HIS A 238 -18.96 9.48 -3.23
CA HIS A 238 -20.31 9.57 -3.72
C HIS A 238 -20.90 8.17 -3.84
N GLU A 239 -21.94 7.89 -3.04
CA GLU A 239 -22.58 6.56 -2.99
C GLU A 239 -21.60 5.38 -2.92
N MET A 240 -21.41 4.69 -4.05
CA MET A 240 -20.57 3.50 -4.16
C MET A 240 -19.14 3.78 -4.63
N ILE A 241 -18.83 5.02 -5.01
CA ILE A 241 -17.54 5.40 -5.57
C ILE A 241 -16.81 6.31 -4.59
N ARG A 242 -15.53 6.03 -4.39
CA ARG A 242 -14.59 6.93 -3.69
C ARG A 242 -13.41 7.19 -4.61
N VAL A 243 -13.06 8.44 -4.73
CA VAL A 243 -11.87 8.89 -5.44
C VAL A 243 -10.98 9.61 -4.44
N GLY A 244 -9.71 9.25 -4.43
CA GLY A 244 -8.70 9.89 -3.60
C GLY A 244 -7.51 10.32 -4.44
N TYR A 245 -6.90 11.41 -4.05
CA TYR A 245 -5.65 11.89 -4.59
C TYR A 245 -4.71 12.25 -3.45
N SER A 246 -3.44 11.87 -3.56
CA SER A 246 -2.41 12.31 -2.64
C SER A 246 -1.21 12.88 -3.38
N TYR A 247 -0.57 13.86 -2.76
CA TYR A 247 0.64 14.49 -3.22
C TYR A 247 1.68 14.47 -2.11
N ASP A 248 2.82 13.80 -2.38
CA ASP A 248 3.95 13.73 -1.46
C ASP A 248 4.95 14.83 -1.83
N ILE A 249 5.15 15.80 -0.96
CA ILE A 249 6.21 16.78 -1.08
C ILE A 249 7.48 16.20 -0.46
N THR A 250 8.51 15.98 -1.28
CA THR A 250 9.81 15.50 -0.81
C THR A 250 10.47 16.56 0.05
N ALA A 251 10.73 16.25 1.34
CA ALA A 251 11.37 17.16 2.29
C ALA A 251 12.86 16.87 2.50
N SER A 252 13.38 15.80 1.88
CA SER A 252 14.78 15.41 1.95
C SER A 252 15.67 16.28 1.05
N LYS A 253 16.99 16.01 1.03
CA LYS A 253 17.98 16.68 0.15
C LYS A 253 17.65 16.59 -1.36
N LEU A 254 16.72 15.73 -1.75
CA LEU A 254 16.21 15.61 -3.12
C LEU A 254 15.08 16.60 -3.43
N SER A 255 14.71 17.45 -2.47
CA SER A 255 13.70 18.50 -2.67
C SER A 255 14.10 19.42 -3.84
N GLY A 256 13.14 19.73 -4.71
CA GLY A 256 13.36 20.57 -5.90
C GLY A 256 13.77 19.81 -7.18
N HIS A 257 14.22 18.57 -7.09
CA HIS A 257 14.60 17.77 -8.27
C HIS A 257 13.59 16.67 -8.61
N THR A 258 12.76 16.25 -7.65
CA THR A 258 11.86 15.09 -7.77
C THR A 258 10.47 15.41 -8.28
N GLN A 259 10.01 16.66 -8.17
CA GLN A 259 8.63 17.09 -8.38
C GLN A 259 7.60 16.32 -7.51
N GLY A 260 8.07 15.73 -6.38
CA GLY A 260 7.24 14.99 -5.46
C GLY A 260 6.74 13.65 -6.00
N SER A 261 5.62 13.15 -5.45
CA SER A 261 4.97 11.94 -5.95
C SER A 261 3.46 12.13 -5.97
N HIS A 262 2.83 11.60 -7.00
CA HIS A 262 1.39 11.69 -7.21
C HIS A 262 0.76 10.31 -7.08
N GLU A 263 -0.34 10.21 -6.33
CA GLU A 263 -1.07 8.96 -6.20
C GLU A 263 -2.57 9.22 -6.39
N VAL A 264 -3.19 8.38 -7.21
CA VAL A 264 -4.64 8.36 -7.44
C VAL A 264 -5.19 7.03 -6.98
N SER A 265 -6.23 7.07 -6.17
CA SER A 265 -6.96 5.89 -5.72
C SER A 265 -8.43 5.95 -6.14
N LEU A 266 -8.93 4.81 -6.60
CA LEU A 266 -10.33 4.64 -6.98
C LEU A 266 -10.89 3.41 -6.29
N GLN A 267 -12.00 3.57 -5.57
CA GLN A 267 -12.62 2.49 -4.84
C GLN A 267 -14.11 2.38 -5.20
N PHE A 268 -14.52 1.15 -5.52
CA PHE A 268 -15.90 0.80 -5.76
C PHE A 268 -16.42 -0.06 -4.60
N LEU A 269 -17.47 0.43 -3.95
CA LEU A 269 -18.21 -0.29 -2.92
C LEU A 269 -19.41 -0.95 -3.55
N LEU A 270 -19.35 -2.25 -3.75
CA LEU A 270 -20.43 -3.01 -4.39
C LEU A 270 -21.59 -3.24 -3.40
N PRO A 271 -22.81 -3.47 -3.90
CA PRO A 271 -23.97 -3.69 -3.05
C PRO A 271 -23.76 -4.90 -2.11
N CYS A 272 -24.12 -4.73 -0.85
CA CYS A 272 -24.09 -5.84 0.11
C CYS A 272 -25.09 -6.91 -0.24
N PRO A 273 -24.75 -8.21 -0.09
CA PRO A 273 -25.76 -9.28 -0.14
C PRO A 273 -26.84 -9.05 0.93
N ARG A 274 -28.12 -9.14 0.55
CA ARG A 274 -29.30 -8.76 1.34
C ARG A 274 -29.48 -9.42 2.72
N LYS A 275 -28.60 -10.29 3.19
CA LYS A 275 -28.70 -11.03 4.47
C LYS A 275 -27.56 -10.80 5.45
N VAL A 276 -26.87 -9.67 5.37
CA VAL A 276 -25.85 -9.36 6.38
C VAL A 276 -26.54 -8.84 7.62
N ARG A 277 -26.57 -9.63 8.71
CA ARG A 277 -26.91 -9.13 10.04
C ARG A 277 -26.00 -7.97 10.35
N HIS A 278 -26.58 -6.83 10.77
CA HIS A 278 -25.85 -5.59 11.08
C HIS A 278 -24.65 -5.88 12.01
N ILE A 279 -23.51 -6.10 11.42
CA ILE A 279 -22.25 -6.09 12.13
C ILE A 279 -21.88 -4.61 12.21
N LYS A 280 -21.83 -4.05 13.41
CA LYS A 280 -21.29 -2.70 13.64
C LYS A 280 -19.79 -2.79 13.41
N ASP A 281 -19.38 -2.78 12.16
CA ASP A 281 -17.97 -2.79 11.81
C ASP A 281 -17.41 -1.39 11.84
N LEU A 282 -16.18 -1.31 12.34
CA LEU A 282 -15.38 -0.11 12.27
C LEU A 282 -15.15 0.19 10.79
N LYS A 283 -15.51 1.38 10.37
CA LYS A 283 -15.08 1.89 9.07
C LYS A 283 -13.63 2.35 9.25
N CYS A 284 -12.65 1.48 8.97
CA CYS A 284 -11.27 1.96 8.80
C CYS A 284 -11.27 3.02 7.70
N PRO A 285 -10.53 4.13 7.88
CA PRO A 285 -10.27 5.05 6.80
C PRO A 285 -9.59 4.24 5.68
N THR A 286 -10.24 4.15 4.55
CA THR A 286 -9.72 3.47 3.36
C THR A 286 -9.50 4.54 2.33
N TYR A 287 -8.27 4.98 2.20
CA TYR A 287 -7.78 5.88 1.17
C TYR A 287 -6.63 5.23 0.46
#